data_23e93b6e3ee642a0073c3e37b81dd637
#
_entry.id   23e93b6e3ee642a0073c3e37b81dd637
#
_cell.length_a   1.000
_cell.length_b   1.000
_cell.length_c   1.000
_cell.angle_alpha   90.00
_cell.angle_beta   90.00
_cell.angle_gamma   90.00
#
_symmetry.space_group_name_H-M   'P 1'
#
loop_
_entity.id
_entity.type
_entity.pdbx_description
1 polymer ?
#
loop_
_entity_poly.entity_id
_entity_poly.type
_entity_poly.pdbx_seq_one_letter_code
_entity_poly.pdbx_strand_id
1 'polypeptide(L)'
;MDITALSNAAVGSAGVVERIDLPEEISHHLAHLGFLPGTHVEVLRRAPAGDPRVYRIDGIDVGLRNETAQHIFLKITAKDTAQ
;
A
#
# COMPACT_ATOMS: atom_id res chain seq x y z
N MET A 1 16.79 6.46 -1.24
CA MET A 1 15.57 5.98 -1.85
C MET A 1 14.74 5.25 -0.82
N ASP A 2 13.51 5.69 -0.60
CA ASP A 2 12.72 5.21 0.53
C ASP A 2 11.77 4.12 0.09
N ILE A 3 12.15 2.87 0.39
CA ILE A 3 11.27 1.72 0.17
C ILE A 3 10.83 1.23 1.53
N THR A 4 9.53 1.07 1.70
CA THR A 4 8.97 0.62 2.97
C THR A 4 7.85 -0.36 2.72
N ALA A 5 7.59 -1.22 3.71
CA ALA A 5 6.43 -2.08 3.65
C ALA A 5 5.19 -1.19 3.70
N LEU A 6 4.18 -1.58 2.92
CA LEU A 6 2.95 -0.79 2.83
C LEU A 6 2.31 -0.62 4.22
N SER A 7 2.42 -1.64 5.07
CA SER A 7 1.86 -1.57 6.43
C SER A 7 2.56 -0.54 7.30
N ASN A 8 3.77 -0.13 6.93
CA ASN A 8 4.55 0.84 7.71
C ASN A 8 4.55 2.23 7.08
N ALA A 9 3.96 2.39 5.90
CA ALA A 9 3.95 3.68 5.24
C ALA A 9 3.07 4.66 6.03
N ALA A 10 3.51 5.89 6.13
CA ALA A 10 2.78 6.90 6.90
C ALA A 10 1.47 7.26 6.20
N VAL A 11 0.42 7.47 6.99
CA VAL A 11 -0.84 7.98 6.46
C VAL A 11 -0.55 9.33 5.82
N GLY A 12 -1.09 9.53 4.61
CA GLY A 12 -0.84 10.75 3.85
C GLY A 12 0.29 10.63 2.85
N SER A 13 1.08 9.55 2.93
CA SER A 13 2.15 9.36 1.97
C SER A 13 1.64 8.67 0.72
N ALA A 14 2.46 8.70 -0.32
CA ALA A 14 2.14 8.06 -1.59
C ALA A 14 3.40 7.50 -2.20
N GLY A 15 3.24 6.52 -3.05
CA GLY A 15 4.38 5.92 -3.71
C GLY A 15 3.95 4.98 -4.81
N VAL A 16 4.91 4.21 -5.28
CA VAL A 16 4.72 3.25 -6.36
C VAL A 16 5.06 1.87 -5.82
N VAL A 17 4.23 0.89 -6.14
CA VAL A 17 4.49 -0.49 -5.72
C VAL A 17 5.80 -0.94 -6.35
N GLU A 18 6.76 -1.33 -5.49
CA GLU A 18 8.08 -1.79 -5.93
C GLU A 18 8.05 -3.28 -6.18
N ARG A 19 7.53 -4.04 -5.21
CA ARG A 19 7.42 -5.49 -5.36
C ARG A 19 6.42 -6.04 -4.35
N ILE A 20 5.95 -7.24 -4.61
CA ILE A 20 5.01 -7.95 -3.74
C ILE A 20 5.61 -9.30 -3.43
N ASP A 21 5.90 -9.55 -2.14
CA ASP A 21 6.52 -10.79 -1.69
C ASP A 21 5.45 -11.68 -1.06
N LEU A 22 4.58 -12.22 -1.91
CA LEU A 22 3.48 -13.07 -1.48
C LEU A 22 3.35 -14.24 -2.43
N PRO A 23 2.71 -15.33 -2.00
CA PRO A 23 2.44 -16.45 -2.90
C PRO A 23 1.68 -15.99 -4.13
N GLU A 24 1.87 -16.68 -5.23
CA GLU A 24 1.32 -16.28 -6.51
C GLU A 24 -0.19 -16.11 -6.47
N GLU A 25 -0.90 -16.99 -5.77
CA GLU A 25 -2.35 -16.90 -5.67
C GLU A 25 -2.79 -15.57 -5.06
N ILE A 26 -2.11 -15.17 -3.99
CA ILE A 26 -2.46 -13.94 -3.30
C ILE A 26 -2.07 -12.75 -4.16
N SER A 27 -0.88 -12.80 -4.76
CA SER A 27 -0.44 -11.72 -5.65
C SER A 27 -1.38 -11.54 -6.82
N HIS A 28 -1.89 -12.64 -7.36
CA HIS A 28 -2.83 -12.60 -8.47
C HIS A 28 -4.13 -11.93 -8.04
N HIS A 29 -4.61 -12.26 -6.86
CA HIS A 29 -5.82 -11.64 -6.31
C HIS A 29 -5.61 -10.14 -6.11
N LEU A 30 -4.46 -9.76 -5.56
CA LEU A 30 -4.14 -8.35 -5.36
C LEU A 30 -4.05 -7.60 -6.68
N ALA A 31 -3.55 -8.27 -7.73
CA ALA A 31 -3.45 -7.64 -9.04
C ALA A 31 -4.83 -7.26 -9.57
N HIS A 32 -5.84 -8.07 -9.29
CA HIS A 32 -7.21 -7.75 -9.67
C HIS A 32 -7.72 -6.51 -8.97
N LEU A 33 -7.17 -6.20 -7.80
CA LEU A 33 -7.53 -4.99 -7.07
C LEU A 33 -6.70 -3.79 -7.51
N GLY A 34 -5.69 -4.01 -8.34
CA GLY A 34 -4.82 -2.95 -8.82
C GLY A 34 -3.42 -2.94 -8.23
N PHE A 35 -3.13 -3.83 -7.26
CA PHE A 35 -1.82 -3.88 -6.63
C PHE A 35 -0.85 -4.64 -7.51
N LEU A 36 -0.16 -3.90 -8.35
CA LEU A 36 0.83 -4.42 -9.28
C LEU A 36 2.09 -3.57 -9.17
N PRO A 37 3.27 -4.16 -9.37
CA PRO A 37 4.49 -3.34 -9.45
C PRO A 37 4.31 -2.22 -10.46
N GLY A 38 4.70 -1.02 -10.06
CA GLY A 38 4.57 0.15 -10.91
C GLY A 38 3.30 0.95 -10.70
N THR A 39 2.34 0.44 -9.93
CA THR A 39 1.09 1.14 -9.71
C THR A 39 1.23 2.15 -8.57
N HIS A 40 0.62 3.31 -8.74
CA HIS A 40 0.65 4.37 -7.73
C HIS A 40 -0.35 4.07 -6.61
N VAL A 41 0.09 4.24 -5.37
CA VAL A 41 -0.72 3.98 -4.18
C VAL A 41 -0.63 5.15 -3.23
N GLU A 42 -1.78 5.53 -2.65
CA GLU A 42 -1.84 6.54 -1.60
C GLU A 42 -2.30 5.87 -0.31
N VAL A 43 -1.70 6.25 0.80
CA VAL A 43 -2.09 5.73 2.11
C VAL A 43 -3.08 6.72 2.72
N LEU A 44 -4.35 6.33 2.77
CA LEU A 44 -5.42 7.25 3.15
C LEU A 44 -5.63 7.33 4.65
N ARG A 45 -5.81 6.19 5.29
CA ARG A 45 -6.13 6.15 6.72
C ARG A 45 -6.00 4.74 7.25
N ARG A 46 -6.12 4.62 8.54
CA ARG A 46 -6.12 3.31 9.20
C ARG A 46 -7.34 3.24 10.13
N ALA A 47 -7.82 2.03 10.37
CA ALA A 47 -8.90 1.83 11.32
C ALA A 47 -8.44 2.25 12.71
N PRO A 48 -9.38 2.58 13.62
CA PRO A 48 -9.01 3.00 14.96
C PRO A 48 -8.08 2.03 15.69
N ALA A 49 -8.23 0.73 15.43
CA ALA A 49 -7.36 -0.29 16.04
C ALA A 49 -6.04 -0.45 15.29
N GLY A 50 -5.85 0.29 14.19
CA GLY A 50 -4.63 0.22 13.40
C GLY A 50 -4.69 -0.77 12.24
N ASP A 51 -5.73 -1.60 12.19
CA ASP A 51 -5.86 -2.64 11.18
C ASP A 51 -7.35 -2.87 10.91
N PRO A 52 -7.80 -2.89 9.64
CA PRO A 52 -7.01 -2.71 8.42
C PRO A 52 -6.67 -1.25 8.15
N ARG A 53 -5.82 -1.05 7.14
CA ARG A 53 -5.54 0.27 6.63
C ARG A 53 -6.19 0.42 5.26
N VAL A 54 -6.50 1.65 4.89
CA VAL A 54 -7.16 1.94 3.62
C VAL A 54 -6.19 2.65 2.70
N TYR A 55 -6.10 2.13 1.49
CA TYR A 55 -5.22 2.66 0.47
C TYR A 55 -6.04 3.04 -0.75
N ARG A 56 -5.60 4.06 -1.47
CA ARG A 56 -6.22 4.39 -2.75
C ARG A 56 -5.30 3.94 -3.86
N ILE A 57 -5.85 3.12 -4.75
CA ILE A 57 -5.09 2.61 -5.86
C ILE A 57 -5.97 2.74 -7.11
N ASP A 58 -5.43 3.42 -8.11
CA ASP A 58 -6.15 3.64 -9.36
C ASP A 58 -7.52 4.26 -9.12
N GLY A 59 -7.61 5.19 -8.16
CA GLY A 59 -8.86 5.89 -7.86
C GLY A 59 -9.85 5.11 -7.03
N ILE A 60 -9.49 3.90 -6.58
CA ILE A 60 -10.38 3.03 -5.81
C ILE A 60 -9.80 2.84 -4.41
N ASP A 61 -10.66 2.96 -3.40
CA ASP A 61 -10.24 2.75 -2.02
C ASP A 61 -10.33 1.27 -1.68
N VAL A 62 -9.22 0.72 -1.19
CA VAL A 62 -9.12 -0.69 -0.87
C VAL A 62 -8.57 -0.85 0.54
N GLY A 63 -9.23 -1.67 1.35
CA GLY A 63 -8.74 -1.99 2.68
C GLY A 63 -7.88 -3.25 2.64
N LEU A 64 -6.73 -3.19 3.28
CA LEU A 64 -5.85 -4.35 3.39
C LEU A 64 -5.45 -4.55 4.85
N ARG A 65 -5.45 -5.80 5.25
CA ARG A 65 -4.92 -6.18 6.56
C ARG A 65 -3.42 -5.99 6.58
N ASN A 66 -2.91 -5.61 7.74
CA ASN A 66 -1.47 -5.38 7.88
C ASN A 66 -0.68 -6.66 7.61
N GLU A 67 -1.23 -7.82 7.91
CA GLU A 67 -0.53 -9.09 7.65
C GLU A 67 -0.26 -9.27 6.15
N THR A 68 -1.11 -8.72 5.30
CA THR A 68 -0.89 -8.75 3.86
C THR A 68 -0.01 -7.59 3.43
N ALA A 69 -0.31 -6.40 3.92
CA ALA A 69 0.38 -5.18 3.52
C ALA A 69 1.86 -5.19 3.89
N GLN A 70 2.25 -5.95 4.91
CA GLN A 70 3.66 -6.01 5.31
C GLN A 70 4.55 -6.66 4.26
N HIS A 71 3.95 -7.35 3.30
CA HIS A 71 4.69 -8.03 2.23
C HIS A 71 4.61 -7.29 0.91
N ILE A 72 3.99 -6.11 0.90
CA ILE A 72 3.93 -5.26 -0.28
C ILE A 72 4.86 -4.08 -0.02
N PHE A 73 5.80 -3.86 -0.93
CA PHE A 73 6.82 -2.83 -0.72
C PHE A 73 6.58 -1.65 -1.64
N LEU A 74 6.59 -0.48 -1.05
CA LEU A 74 6.26 0.77 -1.70
C LEU A 74 7.50 1.65 -1.76
N LYS A 75 7.76 2.19 -2.94
CA LYS A 75 8.79 3.21 -3.11
C LYS A 75 8.10 4.55 -2.92
N ILE A 76 8.45 5.24 -1.84
CA ILE A 76 7.79 6.48 -1.49
C ILE A 76 8.16 7.57 -2.49
N THR A 77 7.14 8.22 -3.08
CA THR A 77 7.33 9.31 -4.02
C THR A 77 6.83 10.63 -3.45
N ALA A 78 5.91 10.58 -2.48
CA ALA A 78 5.39 11.78 -1.86
C ALA A 78 5.05 11.47 -0.42
N LYS A 79 5.52 12.29 0.49
CA LYS A 79 5.21 12.17 1.90
C LYS A 79 4.27 13.29 2.29
N ASP A 80 3.42 13.00 3.29
CA ASP A 80 2.58 14.03 3.85
C ASP A 80 3.47 14.99 4.62
N THR A 81 3.63 16.16 4.10
CA THR A 81 4.46 17.17 4.75
C THR A 81 3.68 17.92 5.82
N ALA A 82 2.38 17.84 5.78
CA ALA A 82 1.49 18.27 6.85
C ALA A 82 1.81 19.66 7.41
N GLN A 83 2.19 20.57 6.60
CA GLN A 83 2.42 21.91 7.10
C GLN A 83 1.30 22.83 6.82
#